data_8464e179c1b1a7b9d5e6bfc26c8f3057
#
_entry.id   8464e179c1b1a7b9d5e6bfc26c8f3057
#
_cell.length_a   1.000
_cell.length_b   1.000
_cell.length_c   1.000
_cell.angle_alpha   90.00
_cell.angle_beta   90.00
_cell.angle_gamma   90.00
#
_symmetry.space_group_name_H-M   'P 1'
#
loop_
_entity.id
_entity.type
_entity.pdbx_description
1 polymer ?
#
loop_
_entity_poly.entity_id
_entity_poly.type
_entity_poly.pdbx_seq_one_letter_code
_entity_poly.pdbx_strand_id
1 'polypeptide(L)'
;MSTACTEDTAIQGTVLDHIAHAVPRWQDVWGRYATDLGASWSSGGPGPGFAPAQLRFANGSRVEVLMPWDVDVNDFLSRFLAANGPGAHHLTFKVPDLVDAIDRARAFGIEPVGIDMSHPEWLEAFLHPKMATGVVVQLAEEHQSWSSPAPEDYPTARRMRSDGSGAVPPGALLHVCHVVADLEAGLGLFGGLLSGRTVAEGTSDGLRWVDLAWPGPLGVRLVGAEGGTAAGPVAEWLASRSGRVHHLALEVEEPSGVPGAAPASSPIARMEGRGGSPTWEIDGAHNAGLGLVLVPTGAGHGTTLADR
;
A
#
# COMPACT_ATOMS: atom_id res chain seq x y z
N MET A 1 17.25 -12.97 17.99
CA MET A 1 17.30 -14.34 17.47
C MET A 1 16.79 -14.25 16.04
N SER A 2 17.70 -14.41 15.05
CA SER A 2 17.31 -14.45 13.63
C SER A 2 16.62 -15.79 13.39
N THR A 3 15.30 -15.79 13.26
CA THR A 3 14.56 -16.94 12.73
C THR A 3 14.91 -17.01 11.25
N ALA A 4 15.81 -17.93 10.90
CA ALA A 4 16.03 -18.28 9.51
C ALA A 4 14.68 -18.75 8.95
N CYS A 5 14.08 -17.97 8.06
CA CYS A 5 12.92 -18.38 7.29
C CYS A 5 13.36 -19.61 6.49
N THR A 6 12.82 -20.77 6.81
CA THR A 6 13.02 -21.97 6.00
C THR A 6 12.00 -21.91 4.87
N GLU A 7 12.32 -22.46 3.69
CA GLU A 7 11.38 -22.59 2.55
C GLU A 7 10.03 -23.20 2.95
N ASP A 8 10.00 -23.87 4.10
CA ASP A 8 8.85 -24.56 4.67
C ASP A 8 7.78 -23.63 5.29
N THR A 9 8.11 -22.35 5.61
CA THR A 9 7.14 -21.38 6.16
C THR A 9 6.58 -20.42 5.12
N ALA A 10 7.08 -20.41 3.90
CA ALA A 10 6.68 -19.48 2.85
C ALA A 10 5.26 -19.80 2.31
N ILE A 11 4.38 -18.80 2.27
CA ILE A 11 3.05 -18.91 1.64
C ILE A 11 3.23 -18.72 0.13
N GLN A 12 3.31 -19.84 -0.59
CA GLN A 12 3.51 -19.84 -2.04
C GLN A 12 2.25 -19.36 -2.79
N GLY A 13 2.42 -18.72 -3.95
CA GLY A 13 1.30 -18.23 -4.75
C GLY A 13 0.63 -16.98 -4.22
N THR A 14 1.23 -16.34 -3.21
CA THR A 14 0.75 -15.07 -2.66
C THR A 14 0.79 -13.96 -3.71
N VAL A 15 -0.22 -13.10 -3.70
CA VAL A 15 -0.33 -11.91 -4.56
C VAL A 15 -0.63 -10.69 -3.70
N LEU A 16 0.13 -9.61 -3.82
CA LEU A 16 -0.23 -8.33 -3.21
C LEU A 16 -1.37 -7.70 -4.01
N ASP A 17 -2.56 -7.68 -3.41
CA ASP A 17 -3.79 -7.25 -4.08
C ASP A 17 -4.01 -5.75 -4.01
N HIS A 18 -3.97 -5.17 -2.81
CA HIS A 18 -4.19 -3.73 -2.60
C HIS A 18 -3.60 -3.22 -1.29
N ILE A 19 -3.54 -1.90 -1.19
CA ILE A 19 -3.35 -1.14 0.05
C ILE A 19 -4.66 -0.50 0.45
N ALA A 20 -5.05 -0.61 1.72
CA ALA A 20 -6.22 0.05 2.27
C ALA A 20 -5.87 1.40 2.90
N HIS A 21 -6.65 2.44 2.54
CA HIS A 21 -6.58 3.79 3.03
C HIS A 21 -7.83 4.12 3.84
N ALA A 22 -7.71 4.18 5.15
CA ALA A 22 -8.81 4.52 6.06
C ALA A 22 -9.03 6.03 6.10
N VAL A 23 -10.26 6.46 5.86
CA VAL A 23 -10.69 7.86 5.84
C VAL A 23 -12.04 8.03 6.53
N PRO A 24 -12.38 9.23 7.03
CA PRO A 24 -13.71 9.48 7.59
C PRO A 24 -14.82 9.34 6.54
N ARG A 25 -14.58 9.75 5.29
CA ARG A 25 -15.52 9.65 4.17
C ARG A 25 -14.75 9.40 2.86
N TRP A 26 -15.31 8.64 1.95
CA TRP A 26 -14.73 8.40 0.62
C TRP A 26 -14.41 9.70 -0.13
N GLN A 27 -15.29 10.72 0.00
CA GLN A 27 -15.15 12.01 -0.67
C GLN A 27 -13.88 12.77 -0.26
N ASP A 28 -13.31 12.48 0.91
CA ASP A 28 -12.11 13.15 1.40
C ASP A 28 -10.88 12.87 0.52
N VAL A 29 -10.91 11.80 -0.29
CA VAL A 29 -9.81 11.40 -1.18
C VAL A 29 -10.21 11.15 -2.64
N TRP A 30 -11.50 11.17 -2.98
CA TRP A 30 -11.94 10.90 -4.34
C TRP A 30 -11.39 11.88 -5.37
N GLY A 31 -11.36 13.18 -5.06
CA GLY A 31 -10.74 14.18 -5.92
C GLY A 31 -9.28 13.82 -6.24
N ARG A 32 -8.54 13.39 -5.23
CA ARG A 32 -7.14 12.97 -5.39
C ARG A 32 -7.01 11.73 -6.27
N TYR A 33 -7.66 10.63 -5.90
CA TYR A 33 -7.47 9.37 -6.62
C TYR A 33 -8.13 9.38 -8.00
N ALA A 34 -9.38 9.86 -8.12
CA ALA A 34 -10.11 9.84 -9.37
C ALA A 34 -9.74 11.00 -10.31
N THR A 35 -9.84 12.25 -9.85
CA THR A 35 -9.64 13.43 -10.70
C THR A 35 -8.17 13.66 -11.00
N ASP A 36 -7.33 13.73 -9.97
CA ASP A 36 -5.93 14.12 -10.13
C ASP A 36 -5.07 12.99 -10.69
N LEU A 37 -5.31 11.74 -10.23
CA LEU A 37 -4.51 10.56 -10.56
C LEU A 37 -5.19 9.60 -11.53
N GLY A 38 -6.46 9.79 -11.84
CA GLY A 38 -7.18 9.05 -12.87
C GLY A 38 -7.58 7.62 -12.49
N ALA A 39 -7.60 7.25 -11.20
CA ALA A 39 -8.09 5.97 -10.76
C ALA A 39 -9.57 5.80 -11.07
N SER A 40 -9.98 4.62 -11.47
CA SER A 40 -11.37 4.27 -11.78
C SER A 40 -11.99 3.42 -10.69
N TRP A 41 -13.29 3.59 -10.47
CA TRP A 41 -14.07 2.71 -9.60
C TRP A 41 -14.05 1.27 -10.11
N SER A 42 -13.90 0.31 -9.21
CA SER A 42 -13.96 -1.12 -9.50
C SER A 42 -15.11 -1.81 -8.78
N SER A 43 -15.19 -1.63 -7.47
CA SER A 43 -16.25 -2.20 -6.64
C SER A 43 -16.33 -1.45 -5.32
N GLY A 44 -17.39 -1.67 -4.58
CA GLY A 44 -17.55 -1.14 -3.24
C GLY A 44 -19.02 -1.06 -2.84
N GLY A 45 -19.25 -0.67 -1.61
CA GLY A 45 -20.58 -0.50 -1.05
C GLY A 45 -20.56 -0.65 0.47
N PRO A 46 -21.69 -0.35 1.14
CA PRO A 46 -21.79 -0.46 2.57
C PRO A 46 -21.78 -1.93 3.03
N GLY A 47 -21.05 -2.19 4.11
CA GLY A 47 -20.96 -3.45 4.82
C GLY A 47 -21.06 -3.26 6.33
N PRO A 48 -21.04 -4.34 7.13
CA PRO A 48 -21.14 -4.25 8.59
C PRO A 48 -19.85 -3.63 9.19
N GLY A 49 -19.96 -2.42 9.72
CA GLY A 49 -18.88 -1.68 10.38
C GLY A 49 -18.05 -0.79 9.45
N PHE A 50 -18.04 -1.03 8.15
CA PHE A 50 -17.28 -0.24 7.18
C PHE A 50 -17.86 -0.32 5.77
N ALA A 51 -17.47 0.62 4.93
CA ALA A 51 -17.76 0.60 3.52
C ALA A 51 -16.43 0.69 2.74
N PRO A 52 -16.03 -0.37 2.00
CA PRO A 52 -14.90 -0.36 1.10
C PRO A 52 -15.24 0.28 -0.24
N ALA A 53 -14.26 0.94 -0.86
CA ALA A 53 -14.29 1.44 -2.22
C ALA A 53 -12.99 1.06 -2.93
N GLN A 54 -13.03 0.11 -3.85
CA GLN A 54 -11.88 -0.34 -4.63
C GLN A 54 -11.66 0.56 -5.84
N LEU A 55 -10.52 1.24 -5.87
CA LEU A 55 -10.10 2.13 -6.95
C LEU A 55 -8.93 1.50 -7.71
N ARG A 56 -9.03 1.44 -9.04
CA ARG A 56 -8.04 0.81 -9.92
C ARG A 56 -7.29 1.85 -10.73
N PHE A 57 -5.96 1.76 -10.72
CA PHE A 57 -5.04 2.55 -11.55
C PHE A 57 -4.80 1.92 -12.93
N ALA A 58 -4.12 2.65 -13.83
CA ALA A 58 -3.89 2.24 -15.22
C ALA A 58 -3.19 0.88 -15.35
N ASN A 59 -2.25 0.57 -14.47
CA ASN A 59 -1.51 -0.70 -14.46
C ASN A 59 -2.26 -1.85 -13.77
N GLY A 60 -3.49 -1.63 -13.28
CA GLY A 60 -4.29 -2.63 -12.58
C GLY A 60 -4.09 -2.67 -11.06
N SER A 61 -3.11 -1.97 -10.50
CA SER A 61 -2.92 -1.83 -9.05
C SER A 61 -4.14 -1.16 -8.41
N ARG A 62 -4.39 -1.47 -7.15
CA ARG A 62 -5.58 -0.99 -6.44
C ARG A 62 -5.25 -0.30 -5.11
N VAL A 63 -6.06 0.71 -4.82
CA VAL A 63 -6.23 1.28 -3.47
C VAL A 63 -7.66 0.98 -3.02
N GLU A 64 -7.80 0.43 -1.84
CA GLU A 64 -9.10 0.32 -1.18
C GLU A 64 -9.28 1.52 -0.25
N VAL A 65 -10.30 2.33 -0.47
CA VAL A 65 -10.65 3.42 0.44
C VAL A 65 -11.70 2.93 1.41
N LEU A 66 -11.38 2.93 2.71
CA LEU A 66 -12.25 2.46 3.78
C LEU A 66 -12.87 3.64 4.52
N MET A 67 -14.19 3.65 4.66
CA MET A 67 -14.86 4.58 5.57
C MET A 67 -15.72 3.82 6.61
N PRO A 68 -15.91 4.37 7.85
CA PRO A 68 -16.83 3.81 8.82
C PRO A 68 -18.26 3.77 8.27
N TRP A 69 -18.94 2.66 8.49
CA TRP A 69 -20.33 2.46 8.15
C TRP A 69 -20.97 1.52 9.17
N ASP A 70 -22.22 1.74 9.52
CA ASP A 70 -22.97 0.90 10.48
C ASP A 70 -22.15 0.56 11.73
N VAL A 71 -21.62 1.60 12.35
CA VAL A 71 -20.66 1.51 13.48
C VAL A 71 -21.26 0.86 14.74
N ASP A 72 -22.58 0.79 14.84
CA ASP A 72 -23.27 0.09 15.93
C ASP A 72 -23.10 -1.43 15.82
N VAL A 73 -22.87 -1.95 14.60
CA VAL A 73 -22.57 -3.37 14.35
C VAL A 73 -21.10 -3.67 14.59
N ASN A 74 -20.20 -2.82 14.08
CA ASN A 74 -18.77 -2.96 14.30
C ASN A 74 -18.07 -1.60 14.18
N ASP A 75 -17.40 -1.18 15.22
CA ASP A 75 -16.76 0.14 15.35
C ASP A 75 -15.23 0.14 15.12
N PHE A 76 -14.66 -0.99 14.66
CA PHE A 76 -13.20 -1.15 14.58
C PHE A 76 -12.51 -0.02 13.78
N LEU A 77 -13.11 0.38 12.65
CA LEU A 77 -12.54 1.42 11.79
C LEU A 77 -12.69 2.82 12.42
N SER A 78 -13.79 3.08 13.12
CA SER A 78 -13.97 4.31 13.90
C SER A 78 -12.94 4.41 15.02
N ARG A 79 -12.66 3.31 15.74
CA ARG A 79 -11.61 3.26 16.75
C ARG A 79 -10.23 3.46 16.14
N PHE A 80 -9.96 2.85 14.98
CA PHE A 80 -8.69 3.06 14.27
C PHE A 80 -8.49 4.54 13.94
N LEU A 81 -9.49 5.19 13.32
CA LEU A 81 -9.43 6.60 12.95
C LEU A 81 -9.29 7.51 14.17
N ALA A 82 -9.99 7.23 15.26
CA ALA A 82 -9.87 7.98 16.51
C ALA A 82 -8.46 7.90 17.14
N ALA A 83 -7.82 6.73 17.03
CA ALA A 83 -6.51 6.48 17.62
C ALA A 83 -5.33 6.93 16.74
N ASN A 84 -5.48 6.83 15.41
CA ASN A 84 -4.38 6.99 14.45
C ASN A 84 -4.58 8.16 13.49
N GLY A 85 -5.78 8.71 13.39
CA GLY A 85 -6.18 9.57 12.28
C GLY A 85 -6.37 8.78 10.97
N PRO A 86 -6.75 9.47 9.87
CA PRO A 86 -6.79 8.86 8.55
C PRO A 86 -5.39 8.48 8.07
N GLY A 87 -5.31 7.48 7.19
CA GLY A 87 -4.03 6.99 6.67
C GLY A 87 -4.05 5.52 6.25
N ALA A 88 -2.86 4.95 6.00
CA ALA A 88 -2.71 3.54 5.66
C ALA A 88 -3.26 2.64 6.77
N HIS A 89 -4.12 1.68 6.41
CA HIS A 89 -4.74 0.75 7.36
C HIS A 89 -4.10 -0.65 7.25
N HIS A 90 -4.16 -1.29 6.09
CA HIS A 90 -3.61 -2.63 5.89
C HIS A 90 -3.12 -2.87 4.47
N LEU A 91 -2.28 -3.89 4.31
CA LEU A 91 -1.90 -4.49 3.04
C LEU A 91 -2.63 -5.81 2.89
N THR A 92 -3.32 -6.02 1.78
CA THR A 92 -4.04 -7.26 1.50
C THR A 92 -3.24 -8.15 0.58
N PHE A 93 -2.97 -9.36 1.05
CA PHE A 93 -2.32 -10.42 0.28
C PHE A 93 -3.32 -11.53 0.01
N LYS A 94 -3.62 -11.77 -1.26
CA LYS A 94 -4.38 -12.95 -1.65
C LYS A 94 -3.51 -14.18 -1.57
N VAL A 95 -4.05 -15.23 -0.97
CA VAL A 95 -3.40 -16.52 -0.78
C VAL A 95 -4.24 -17.62 -1.42
N PRO A 96 -3.62 -18.72 -1.92
CA PRO A 96 -4.37 -19.81 -2.56
C PRO A 96 -5.22 -20.64 -1.58
N ASP A 97 -4.80 -20.73 -0.30
CA ASP A 97 -5.44 -21.49 0.77
C ASP A 97 -5.19 -20.76 2.08
N LEU A 98 -6.25 -20.25 2.69
CA LEU A 98 -6.14 -19.45 3.92
C LEU A 98 -5.79 -20.33 5.14
N VAL A 99 -6.23 -21.58 5.17
CA VAL A 99 -5.91 -22.50 6.28
C VAL A 99 -4.42 -22.79 6.28
N ASP A 100 -3.83 -23.15 5.13
CA ASP A 100 -2.38 -23.34 4.97
C ASP A 100 -1.62 -22.05 5.32
N ALA A 101 -2.10 -20.89 4.87
CA ALA A 101 -1.49 -19.59 5.16
C ALA A 101 -1.48 -19.27 6.67
N ILE A 102 -2.55 -19.58 7.40
CA ILE A 102 -2.63 -19.43 8.86
C ILE A 102 -1.61 -20.34 9.55
N ASP A 103 -1.50 -21.61 9.14
CA ASP A 103 -0.57 -22.57 9.74
C ASP A 103 0.89 -22.18 9.45
N ARG A 104 1.21 -21.67 8.27
CA ARG A 104 2.53 -21.11 7.93
C ARG A 104 2.86 -19.85 8.74
N ALA A 105 1.90 -18.96 8.94
CA ALA A 105 2.07 -17.78 9.80
C ALA A 105 2.40 -18.19 11.25
N ARG A 106 1.70 -19.20 11.79
CA ARG A 106 1.98 -19.79 13.10
C ARG A 106 3.37 -20.41 13.19
N ALA A 107 3.76 -21.19 12.16
CA ALA A 107 5.10 -21.78 12.08
C ALA A 107 6.20 -20.71 11.96
N PHE A 108 5.91 -19.57 11.33
CA PHE A 108 6.79 -18.39 11.29
C PHE A 108 6.88 -17.65 12.64
N GLY A 109 5.97 -17.94 13.58
CA GLY A 109 5.91 -17.32 14.90
C GLY A 109 4.91 -16.18 15.03
N ILE A 110 3.98 -16.03 14.09
CA ILE A 110 2.90 -15.04 14.13
C ILE A 110 1.56 -15.74 14.28
N GLU A 111 0.84 -15.48 15.38
CA GLU A 111 -0.54 -15.96 15.54
C GLU A 111 -1.48 -14.99 14.81
N PRO A 112 -2.20 -15.44 13.76
CA PRO A 112 -3.19 -14.64 13.07
C PRO A 112 -4.39 -14.32 13.98
N VAL A 113 -5.01 -13.16 13.75
CA VAL A 113 -6.18 -12.66 14.48
C VAL A 113 -7.31 -12.36 13.51
N GLY A 114 -8.53 -12.22 14.03
CA GLY A 114 -9.68 -11.84 13.19
C GLY A 114 -9.95 -12.84 12.06
N ILE A 115 -9.74 -14.14 12.33
CA ILE A 115 -10.00 -15.20 11.34
C ILE A 115 -11.50 -15.27 11.09
N ASP A 116 -11.92 -15.05 9.84
CA ASP A 116 -13.32 -15.16 9.42
C ASP A 116 -13.44 -16.12 8.22
N MET A 117 -14.16 -17.23 8.46
CA MET A 117 -14.47 -18.26 7.48
C MET A 117 -15.99 -18.32 7.19
N SER A 118 -16.76 -17.32 7.68
CA SER A 118 -18.22 -17.33 7.57
C SER A 118 -18.74 -16.91 6.20
N HIS A 119 -17.91 -16.26 5.40
CA HIS A 119 -18.23 -15.78 4.05
C HIS A 119 -17.47 -16.63 3.02
N PRO A 120 -18.09 -17.67 2.43
CA PRO A 120 -17.38 -18.60 1.54
C PRO A 120 -16.82 -17.96 0.27
N GLU A 121 -17.30 -16.79 -0.11
CA GLU A 121 -16.77 -16.00 -1.23
C GLU A 121 -15.48 -15.24 -0.92
N TRP A 122 -15.23 -14.97 0.39
CA TRP A 122 -14.06 -14.23 0.88
C TRP A 122 -13.73 -14.69 2.30
N LEU A 123 -12.65 -15.44 2.43
CA LEU A 123 -12.13 -15.88 3.72
C LEU A 123 -10.97 -14.97 4.10
N GLU A 124 -10.84 -14.62 5.37
CA GLU A 124 -9.79 -13.70 5.78
C GLU A 124 -9.18 -13.98 7.15
N ALA A 125 -7.94 -13.53 7.34
CA ALA A 125 -7.24 -13.48 8.61
C ALA A 125 -6.26 -12.31 8.60
N PHE A 126 -5.88 -11.82 9.78
CA PHE A 126 -5.01 -10.66 9.88
C PHE A 126 -3.76 -10.97 10.70
N LEU A 127 -2.61 -10.45 10.26
CA LEU A 127 -1.40 -10.38 11.05
C LEU A 127 -1.36 -9.03 11.76
N HIS A 128 -1.28 -9.09 13.11
CA HIS A 128 -1.31 -7.88 13.93
C HIS A 128 -0.04 -7.02 13.69
N PRO A 129 -0.13 -5.68 13.59
CA PRO A 129 0.98 -4.81 13.23
C PRO A 129 2.20 -4.91 14.15
N LYS A 130 2.03 -5.28 15.41
CA LYS A 130 3.16 -5.53 16.33
C LYS A 130 4.06 -6.68 15.88
N MET A 131 3.48 -7.65 15.18
CA MET A 131 4.19 -8.82 14.64
C MET A 131 4.50 -8.66 13.14
N ALA A 132 3.79 -7.77 12.45
CA ALA A 132 3.89 -7.54 11.02
C ALA A 132 4.57 -6.20 10.70
N THR A 133 5.67 -5.90 11.42
CA THR A 133 6.53 -4.72 11.16
C THR A 133 5.77 -3.39 11.07
N GLY A 134 4.73 -3.22 11.90
CA GLY A 134 4.03 -1.93 12.07
C GLY A 134 2.88 -1.66 11.12
N VAL A 135 2.55 -2.57 10.21
CA VAL A 135 1.38 -2.50 9.33
C VAL A 135 0.50 -3.73 9.55
N VAL A 136 -0.82 -3.57 9.45
CA VAL A 136 -1.72 -4.72 9.42
C VAL A 136 -1.55 -5.43 8.07
N VAL A 137 -1.38 -6.75 8.09
CA VAL A 137 -1.39 -7.59 6.89
C VAL A 137 -2.66 -8.42 6.92
N GLN A 138 -3.50 -8.28 5.90
CA GLN A 138 -4.64 -9.14 5.65
C GLN A 138 -4.22 -10.28 4.72
N LEU A 139 -4.49 -11.51 5.13
CA LEU A 139 -4.43 -12.69 4.29
C LEU A 139 -5.85 -12.99 3.84
N ALA A 140 -6.09 -13.10 2.54
CA ALA A 140 -7.42 -13.30 1.99
C ALA A 140 -7.44 -14.42 0.95
N GLU A 141 -8.42 -15.32 1.03
CA GLU A 141 -8.72 -16.28 0.00
C GLU A 141 -10.00 -15.87 -0.72
N GLU A 142 -9.87 -15.48 -1.99
CA GLU A 142 -10.99 -14.99 -2.80
C GLU A 142 -11.52 -16.08 -3.70
N HIS A 143 -12.81 -16.41 -3.55
CA HIS A 143 -13.50 -17.36 -4.44
C HIS A 143 -14.42 -16.66 -5.44
N GLN A 144 -14.71 -15.37 -5.24
CA GLN A 144 -15.57 -14.60 -6.12
C GLN A 144 -15.08 -13.16 -6.25
N SER A 145 -14.83 -12.73 -7.49
CA SER A 145 -14.52 -11.34 -7.79
C SER A 145 -15.75 -10.45 -7.71
N TRP A 146 -15.57 -9.25 -7.16
CA TRP A 146 -16.64 -8.28 -6.97
C TRP A 146 -16.55 -7.14 -7.97
N SER A 147 -17.70 -6.71 -8.46
CA SER A 147 -17.86 -5.46 -9.19
C SER A 147 -19.19 -4.81 -8.81
N SER A 148 -19.22 -3.49 -8.74
CA SER A 148 -20.44 -2.74 -8.49
C SER A 148 -20.41 -1.42 -9.25
N PRO A 149 -21.59 -0.84 -9.58
CA PRO A 149 -21.65 0.50 -10.15
C PRO A 149 -20.98 1.52 -9.23
N ALA A 150 -20.33 2.52 -9.80
CA ALA A 150 -19.84 3.65 -9.03
C ALA A 150 -21.02 4.45 -8.43
N PRO A 151 -20.86 5.00 -7.23
CA PRO A 151 -21.81 5.97 -6.70
C PRO A 151 -21.99 7.17 -7.63
N GLU A 152 -23.18 7.80 -7.61
CA GLU A 152 -23.50 8.93 -8.49
C GLU A 152 -22.54 10.11 -8.31
N ASP A 153 -22.03 10.32 -7.10
CA ASP A 153 -21.08 11.40 -6.75
C ASP A 153 -19.61 11.01 -6.94
N TYR A 154 -19.31 9.81 -7.50
CA TYR A 154 -17.94 9.45 -7.85
C TYR A 154 -17.42 10.33 -8.99
N PRO A 155 -16.24 11.01 -8.86
CA PRO A 155 -15.74 11.93 -9.87
C PRO A 155 -15.45 11.24 -11.20
N THR A 156 -15.99 11.80 -12.28
CA THR A 156 -15.70 11.37 -13.66
C THR A 156 -14.75 12.34 -14.39
N ALA A 157 -14.61 13.58 -13.88
CA ALA A 157 -13.70 14.57 -14.43
C ALA A 157 -12.23 14.18 -14.16
N ARG A 158 -11.36 14.44 -15.14
CA ARG A 158 -9.91 14.21 -15.03
C ARG A 158 -9.16 15.53 -15.09
N ARG A 159 -7.99 15.55 -14.49
CA ARG A 159 -7.03 16.66 -14.60
C ARG A 159 -6.67 16.88 -16.07
N MET A 160 -6.64 18.13 -16.48
CA MET A 160 -6.22 18.53 -17.84
C MET A 160 -4.71 18.74 -17.86
N ARG A 161 -4.08 18.50 -19.03
CA ARG A 161 -2.69 18.86 -19.27
C ARG A 161 -2.49 20.36 -19.14
N SER A 162 -1.29 20.76 -18.76
CA SER A 162 -0.92 22.16 -18.57
C SER A 162 -1.03 22.98 -19.86
N ASP A 163 -0.84 22.34 -21.02
CA ASP A 163 -0.95 22.95 -22.35
C ASP A 163 -2.39 23.00 -22.90
N GLY A 164 -3.36 22.42 -22.18
CA GLY A 164 -4.76 22.35 -22.60
C GLY A 164 -5.05 21.31 -23.68
N SER A 165 -4.09 20.46 -24.07
CA SER A 165 -4.25 19.50 -25.18
C SER A 165 -5.19 18.32 -24.89
N GLY A 166 -5.70 18.21 -23.67
CA GLY A 166 -6.63 17.17 -23.26
C GLY A 166 -6.45 16.71 -21.82
N ALA A 167 -7.15 15.67 -21.43
CA ALA A 167 -7.02 15.09 -20.09
C ALA A 167 -5.69 14.34 -19.94
N VAL A 168 -5.11 14.43 -18.74
CA VAL A 168 -3.94 13.63 -18.37
C VAL A 168 -4.32 12.15 -18.33
N PRO A 169 -3.49 11.23 -18.86
CA PRO A 169 -3.71 9.80 -18.74
C PRO A 169 -3.78 9.36 -17.26
N PRO A 170 -4.48 8.27 -16.96
CA PRO A 170 -4.45 7.69 -15.63
C PRO A 170 -3.03 7.31 -15.19
N GLY A 171 -2.69 7.61 -13.95
CA GLY A 171 -1.43 7.20 -13.34
C GLY A 171 -1.36 5.70 -13.06
N ALA A 172 -0.16 5.22 -12.78
CA ALA A 172 0.12 3.85 -12.37
C ALA A 172 0.62 3.83 -10.92
N LEU A 173 -0.01 3.08 -10.03
CA LEU A 173 0.49 2.84 -8.69
C LEU A 173 1.55 1.74 -8.74
N LEU A 174 2.79 2.09 -8.41
CA LEU A 174 3.96 1.23 -8.56
C LEU A 174 4.18 0.33 -7.33
N HIS A 175 4.27 0.95 -6.16
CA HIS A 175 4.50 0.23 -4.91
C HIS A 175 4.08 1.05 -3.69
N VAL A 176 4.00 0.36 -2.57
CA VAL A 176 3.87 0.95 -1.24
C VAL A 176 5.26 1.08 -0.62
N CYS A 177 5.66 2.27 -0.24
CA CYS A 177 6.89 2.50 0.53
C CYS A 177 6.62 2.30 2.02
N HIS A 178 7.18 1.23 2.58
CA HIS A 178 7.03 0.86 3.98
C HIS A 178 8.37 1.00 4.70
N VAL A 179 8.44 1.95 5.62
CA VAL A 179 9.64 2.18 6.45
C VAL A 179 9.58 1.28 7.68
N VAL A 180 10.69 0.58 7.97
CA VAL A 180 10.79 -0.38 9.08
C VAL A 180 11.99 -0.07 9.98
N ALA A 181 11.85 -0.37 11.27
CA ALA A 181 12.94 -0.21 12.23
C ALA A 181 14.02 -1.29 12.05
N ASP A 182 13.62 -2.48 11.61
CA ASP A 182 14.47 -3.63 11.33
C ASP A 182 14.15 -4.14 9.91
N LEU A 183 15.06 -3.88 8.98
CA LEU A 183 14.89 -4.26 7.58
C LEU A 183 14.93 -5.79 7.39
N GLU A 184 15.73 -6.50 8.17
CA GLU A 184 15.82 -7.97 8.07
C GLU A 184 14.53 -8.62 8.59
N ALA A 185 13.91 -8.08 9.65
CA ALA A 185 12.57 -8.51 10.08
C ALA A 185 11.51 -8.25 9.00
N GLY A 186 11.58 -7.09 8.33
CA GLY A 186 10.73 -6.77 7.18
C GLY A 186 10.92 -7.76 6.02
N LEU A 187 12.16 -8.06 5.65
CA LEU A 187 12.48 -9.04 4.62
C LEU A 187 12.04 -10.46 5.01
N GLY A 188 12.18 -10.84 6.28
CA GLY A 188 11.67 -12.11 6.79
C GLY A 188 10.16 -12.24 6.60
N LEU A 189 9.39 -11.19 6.90
CA LEU A 189 7.95 -11.18 6.73
C LEU A 189 7.55 -11.13 5.24
N PHE A 190 7.94 -10.07 4.54
CA PHE A 190 7.44 -9.82 3.18
C PHE A 190 8.12 -10.70 2.13
N GLY A 191 9.42 -10.95 2.25
CA GLY A 191 10.17 -11.82 1.36
C GLY A 191 10.07 -13.30 1.75
N GLY A 192 10.20 -13.60 3.04
CA GLY A 192 10.15 -14.97 3.55
C GLY A 192 8.72 -15.51 3.63
N LEU A 193 7.94 -15.11 4.62
CA LEU A 193 6.60 -15.65 4.85
C LEU A 193 5.66 -15.40 3.66
N LEU A 194 5.61 -14.15 3.16
CA LEU A 194 4.70 -13.73 2.08
C LEU A 194 5.26 -13.94 0.67
N SER A 195 6.42 -14.60 0.54
CA SER A 195 7.03 -15.00 -0.75
C SER A 195 7.30 -13.84 -1.72
N GLY A 196 7.55 -12.63 -1.22
CA GLY A 196 7.94 -11.48 -2.04
C GLY A 196 9.34 -11.67 -2.63
N ARG A 197 9.46 -11.59 -3.95
CA ARG A 197 10.76 -11.71 -4.65
C ARG A 197 11.47 -10.37 -4.67
N THR A 198 12.73 -10.30 -4.21
CA THR A 198 13.58 -9.12 -4.39
C THR A 198 13.83 -8.88 -5.88
N VAL A 199 13.54 -7.67 -6.34
CA VAL A 199 13.71 -7.24 -7.74
C VAL A 199 14.72 -6.11 -7.90
N ALA A 200 14.93 -5.33 -6.84
CA ALA A 200 15.98 -4.31 -6.76
C ALA A 200 16.32 -4.02 -5.31
N GLU A 201 17.50 -3.52 -5.06
CA GLU A 201 17.94 -3.01 -3.76
C GLU A 201 19.01 -1.94 -3.93
N GLY A 202 19.25 -1.15 -2.91
CA GLY A 202 20.29 -0.15 -2.91
C GLY A 202 20.38 0.63 -1.61
N THR A 203 21.32 1.58 -1.61
CA THR A 203 21.52 2.53 -0.52
C THR A 203 21.56 3.95 -1.06
N SER A 204 21.05 4.91 -0.30
CA SER A 204 21.12 6.34 -0.59
C SER A 204 20.87 7.13 0.70
N ASP A 205 21.67 8.17 0.94
CA ASP A 205 21.50 9.09 2.08
C ASP A 205 21.44 8.39 3.46
N GLY A 206 22.20 7.29 3.65
CA GLY A 206 22.19 6.49 4.89
C GLY A 206 20.96 5.59 5.06
N LEU A 207 20.17 5.45 4.01
CA LEU A 207 19.03 4.55 3.93
C LEU A 207 19.38 3.33 3.08
N ARG A 208 18.91 2.15 3.48
CA ARG A 208 18.89 0.93 2.66
C ARG A 208 17.46 0.64 2.27
N TRP A 209 17.24 0.30 1.00
CA TRP A 209 15.92 -0.08 0.49
C TRP A 209 15.98 -1.38 -0.31
N VAL A 210 14.87 -2.10 -0.29
CA VAL A 210 14.66 -3.34 -1.06
C VAL A 210 13.27 -3.31 -1.68
N ASP A 211 13.20 -3.50 -3.00
CA ASP A 211 11.95 -3.64 -3.74
C ASP A 211 11.55 -5.11 -3.80
N LEU A 212 10.37 -5.40 -3.31
CA LEU A 212 9.74 -6.71 -3.34
C LEU A 212 8.56 -6.73 -4.29
N ALA A 213 8.48 -7.80 -5.09
CA ALA A 213 7.42 -8.03 -6.08
C ALA A 213 6.75 -9.38 -5.88
N TRP A 214 5.48 -9.40 -6.20
CA TRP A 214 4.61 -10.59 -6.32
C TRP A 214 4.06 -10.68 -7.73
N PRO A 215 3.38 -11.78 -8.13
CA PRO A 215 2.55 -11.76 -9.32
C PRO A 215 1.55 -10.60 -9.26
N GLY A 216 1.52 -9.76 -10.29
CA GLY A 216 0.69 -8.55 -10.31
C GLY A 216 1.50 -7.25 -10.35
N PRO A 217 0.81 -6.10 -10.48
CA PRO A 217 1.47 -4.82 -10.75
C PRO A 217 1.93 -4.06 -9.51
N LEU A 218 1.47 -4.44 -8.31
CA LEU A 218 1.77 -3.74 -7.06
C LEU A 218 2.92 -4.41 -6.33
N GLY A 219 3.88 -3.59 -5.84
CA GLY A 219 5.00 -4.05 -5.03
C GLY A 219 5.07 -3.36 -3.67
N VAL A 220 6.08 -3.74 -2.89
CA VAL A 220 6.47 -3.06 -1.64
C VAL A 220 7.94 -2.67 -1.74
N ARG A 221 8.24 -1.41 -1.45
CA ARG A 221 9.58 -0.96 -1.12
C ARG A 221 9.73 -0.94 0.39
N LEU A 222 10.58 -1.80 0.92
CA LEU A 222 11.00 -1.73 2.31
C LEU A 222 12.17 -0.76 2.44
N VAL A 223 12.12 0.10 3.45
CA VAL A 223 13.17 1.08 3.74
C VAL A 223 13.57 0.99 5.20
N GLY A 224 14.86 0.87 5.45
CA GLY A 224 15.46 0.90 6.78
C GLY A 224 16.71 1.78 6.80
N ALA A 225 17.30 1.99 7.97
CA ALA A 225 18.60 2.63 8.09
C ALA A 225 19.71 1.70 7.59
N GLU A 226 20.70 2.23 6.85
CA GLU A 226 21.84 1.45 6.32
C GLU A 226 22.62 0.74 7.42
N GLY A 227 22.74 1.33 8.61
CA GLY A 227 23.40 0.74 9.76
C GLY A 227 22.59 -0.28 10.57
N GLY A 228 21.40 -0.67 10.11
CA GLY A 228 20.55 -1.68 10.76
C GLY A 228 19.77 -1.21 11.99
N THR A 229 20.12 -0.07 12.56
CA THR A 229 19.38 0.55 13.69
C THR A 229 18.70 1.81 13.20
N ALA A 230 17.41 1.97 13.52
CA ALA A 230 16.65 3.13 13.09
C ALA A 230 17.33 4.43 13.54
N ALA A 231 17.75 5.25 12.58
CA ALA A 231 18.47 6.51 12.79
C ALA A 231 18.02 7.55 11.75
N GLY A 232 18.28 8.82 12.01
CA GLY A 232 17.98 9.92 11.10
C GLY A 232 16.54 9.90 10.60
N PRO A 233 16.30 10.04 9.29
CA PRO A 233 14.95 10.11 8.70
C PRO A 233 14.07 8.89 9.02
N VAL A 234 14.66 7.70 9.19
CA VAL A 234 13.93 6.49 9.59
C VAL A 234 13.40 6.64 11.03
N ALA A 235 14.27 7.02 11.96
CA ALA A 235 13.87 7.19 13.36
C ALA A 235 12.82 8.30 13.53
N GLU A 236 13.00 9.41 12.82
CA GLU A 236 12.05 10.53 12.83
C GLU A 236 10.66 10.12 12.32
N TRP A 237 10.62 9.39 11.20
CA TRP A 237 9.35 8.91 10.63
C TRP A 237 8.65 7.88 11.50
N LEU A 238 9.41 6.93 12.03
CA LEU A 238 8.86 5.85 12.84
C LEU A 238 8.41 6.31 14.24
N ALA A 239 9.07 7.31 14.80
CA ALA A 239 8.97 7.66 16.22
C ALA A 239 9.23 6.41 17.08
N SER A 240 8.20 5.80 17.68
CA SER A 240 8.35 4.58 18.51
C SER A 240 7.76 3.33 17.84
N ARG A 241 7.36 3.40 16.57
CA ARG A 241 6.72 2.28 15.84
C ARG A 241 7.79 1.36 15.24
N SER A 242 7.48 0.06 15.13
CA SER A 242 8.35 -0.92 14.46
C SER A 242 8.36 -0.77 12.93
N GLY A 243 7.35 -0.12 12.35
CA GLY A 243 7.24 0.23 10.94
C GLY A 243 6.02 1.10 10.68
N ARG A 244 6.04 1.78 9.52
CA ARG A 244 4.95 2.65 9.08
C ARG A 244 5.03 2.88 7.58
N VAL A 245 3.88 2.81 6.90
CA VAL A 245 3.79 3.22 5.49
C VAL A 245 4.11 4.71 5.38
N HIS A 246 5.05 5.05 4.52
CA HIS A 246 5.46 6.44 4.28
C HIS A 246 4.64 7.06 3.16
N HIS A 247 4.57 6.39 2.02
CA HIS A 247 3.85 6.91 0.86
C HIS A 247 3.47 5.80 -0.12
N LEU A 248 2.62 6.15 -1.06
CA LEU A 248 2.40 5.40 -2.29
C LEU A 248 3.24 6.04 -3.40
N ALA A 249 4.01 5.24 -4.12
CA ALA A 249 4.76 5.69 -5.29
C ALA A 249 3.93 5.52 -6.56
N LEU A 250 3.73 6.61 -7.31
CA LEU A 250 2.92 6.62 -8.53
C LEU A 250 3.70 7.21 -9.70
N GLU A 251 3.60 6.55 -10.85
CA GLU A 251 4.03 7.11 -12.11
C GLU A 251 2.87 7.91 -12.73
N VAL A 252 3.11 9.17 -13.04
CA VAL A 252 2.10 10.09 -13.60
C VAL A 252 2.70 11.00 -14.66
N GLU A 253 1.89 11.40 -15.63
CA GLU A 253 2.24 12.49 -16.55
C GLU A 253 2.07 13.84 -15.86
N GLU A 254 3.03 14.75 -16.05
CA GLU A 254 3.06 16.09 -15.41
C GLU A 254 2.87 16.04 -13.88
N PRO A 255 3.80 15.42 -13.12
CA PRO A 255 3.70 15.33 -11.65
C PRO A 255 3.58 16.70 -10.97
N SER A 256 4.31 17.70 -11.48
CA SER A 256 4.27 19.08 -10.94
C SER A 256 2.92 19.79 -11.11
N GLY A 257 2.08 19.31 -12.02
CA GLY A 257 0.73 19.81 -12.26
C GLY A 257 -0.34 19.19 -11.35
N VAL A 258 0.02 18.20 -10.52
CA VAL A 258 -0.92 17.60 -9.56
C VAL A 258 -1.12 18.58 -8.39
N PRO A 259 -2.36 18.93 -8.01
CA PRO A 259 -2.62 19.86 -6.92
C PRO A 259 -1.94 19.44 -5.60
N GLY A 260 -1.19 20.36 -4.99
CA GLY A 260 -0.45 20.09 -3.75
C GLY A 260 0.86 19.31 -3.90
N ALA A 261 1.26 18.97 -5.12
CA ALA A 261 2.57 18.37 -5.37
C ALA A 261 3.68 19.41 -5.24
N ALA A 262 4.74 19.09 -4.51
CA ALA A 262 5.93 19.90 -4.34
C ALA A 262 7.18 19.03 -4.64
N PRO A 263 8.33 19.63 -5.03
CA PRO A 263 9.57 18.85 -5.13
C PRO A 263 9.85 18.09 -3.84
N ALA A 264 10.20 16.80 -3.95
CA ALA A 264 10.40 15.96 -2.79
C ALA A 264 11.52 16.47 -1.89
N SER A 265 11.22 16.70 -0.63
CA SER A 265 12.13 17.20 0.40
C SER A 265 12.67 16.07 1.30
N SER A 266 11.86 15.06 1.58
CA SER A 266 12.25 13.90 2.38
C SER A 266 13.28 13.04 1.65
N PRO A 267 14.38 12.59 2.31
CA PRO A 267 15.31 11.62 1.74
C PRO A 267 14.59 10.34 1.29
N ILE A 268 13.57 9.89 2.04
CA ILE A 268 12.79 8.70 1.71
C ILE A 268 11.97 8.91 0.41
N ALA A 269 11.39 10.10 0.22
CA ALA A 269 10.66 10.42 -1.01
C ALA A 269 11.58 10.60 -2.22
N ARG A 270 12.78 11.20 -2.03
CA ARG A 270 13.76 11.39 -3.10
C ARG A 270 14.31 10.09 -3.67
N MET A 271 14.34 9.01 -2.90
CA MET A 271 14.77 7.67 -3.38
C MET A 271 13.91 7.13 -4.53
N GLU A 272 12.69 7.66 -4.72
CA GLU A 272 11.84 7.25 -5.83
C GLU A 272 12.38 7.74 -7.19
N GLY A 273 13.23 8.77 -7.21
CA GLY A 273 13.86 9.31 -8.41
C GLY A 273 15.03 8.47 -8.92
N ARG A 274 14.78 7.45 -9.74
CA ARG A 274 15.84 6.64 -10.37
C ARG A 274 16.68 7.48 -11.34
N GLY A 275 18.00 7.27 -11.31
CA GLY A 275 18.90 7.98 -12.21
C GLY A 275 18.95 9.49 -12.02
N GLY A 276 18.52 10.01 -10.86
CA GLY A 276 18.45 11.44 -10.59
C GLY A 276 17.21 12.13 -11.17
N SER A 277 16.21 11.38 -11.62
CA SER A 277 14.93 11.95 -12.04
C SER A 277 14.27 12.70 -10.91
N PRO A 278 13.69 13.89 -11.16
CA PRO A 278 13.00 14.65 -10.13
C PRO A 278 11.75 13.88 -9.65
N THR A 279 11.46 14.00 -8.36
CA THR A 279 10.28 13.46 -7.71
C THR A 279 9.48 14.58 -7.08
N TRP A 280 8.17 14.37 -7.00
CA TRP A 280 7.26 15.28 -6.31
C TRP A 280 6.57 14.54 -5.19
N GLU A 281 6.40 15.19 -4.06
CA GLU A 281 5.68 14.64 -2.93
C GLU A 281 4.38 15.40 -2.67
N ILE A 282 3.36 14.68 -2.22
CA ILE A 282 2.15 15.22 -1.64
C ILE A 282 2.14 14.73 -0.20
N ASP A 283 2.29 15.68 0.72
CA ASP A 283 2.27 15.38 2.15
C ASP A 283 0.95 14.70 2.56
N GLY A 284 1.03 13.78 3.52
CA GLY A 284 -0.14 13.06 4.02
C GLY A 284 -1.27 13.98 4.51
N ALA A 285 -0.95 15.17 5.04
CA ALA A 285 -1.98 16.14 5.43
C ALA A 285 -2.85 16.61 4.25
N HIS A 286 -2.34 16.54 3.02
CA HIS A 286 -3.05 16.88 1.79
C HIS A 286 -3.68 15.66 1.08
N ASN A 287 -3.58 14.47 1.67
CA ASN A 287 -4.18 13.24 1.17
C ASN A 287 -4.65 12.35 2.34
N ALA A 288 -5.41 12.95 3.26
CA ALA A 288 -6.02 12.25 4.39
C ALA A 288 -5.05 11.26 5.10
N GLY A 289 -3.87 11.75 5.48
CA GLY A 289 -2.90 11.03 6.30
C GLY A 289 -1.96 10.07 5.55
N LEU A 290 -2.16 9.82 4.26
CA LEU A 290 -1.31 8.94 3.44
C LEU A 290 -0.52 9.75 2.40
N GLY A 291 0.81 9.80 2.55
CA GLY A 291 1.69 10.50 1.61
C GLY A 291 1.68 9.87 0.21
N LEU A 292 1.93 10.67 -0.81
CA LEU A 292 2.15 10.20 -2.18
C LEU A 292 3.49 10.73 -2.69
N VAL A 293 4.18 9.91 -3.48
CA VAL A 293 5.35 10.36 -4.25
C VAL A 293 5.09 10.08 -5.72
N LEU A 294 5.24 11.13 -6.52
CA LEU A 294 4.94 11.12 -7.94
C LEU A 294 6.24 11.15 -8.73
N VAL A 295 6.38 10.24 -9.67
CA VAL A 295 7.49 10.18 -10.63
C VAL A 295 6.95 10.38 -12.05
N PRO A 296 7.71 11.05 -12.93
CA PRO A 296 7.25 11.27 -14.29
C PRO A 296 7.22 9.97 -15.10
N THR A 297 6.24 9.84 -15.99
CA THR A 297 6.13 8.73 -16.94
C THR A 297 7.41 8.62 -17.76
N GLY A 298 7.92 7.39 -17.86
CA GLY A 298 9.15 7.11 -18.62
C GLY A 298 10.46 7.42 -17.89
N ALA A 299 10.44 7.77 -16.60
CA ALA A 299 11.62 8.00 -15.78
C ALA A 299 12.41 6.71 -15.43
N GLY A 300 12.36 5.68 -16.27
CA GLY A 300 13.11 4.43 -16.09
C GLY A 300 12.48 3.42 -15.13
N HIS A 301 11.22 3.61 -14.74
CA HIS A 301 10.39 2.58 -14.09
C HIS A 301 9.83 1.59 -15.13
N GLY A 302 10.37 1.65 -16.36
CA GLY A 302 10.00 0.81 -17.48
C GLY A 302 10.03 -0.66 -17.15
N THR A 303 8.91 -1.29 -17.38
CA THR A 303 8.44 -2.63 -17.09
C THR A 303 7.86 -2.74 -15.68
N THR A 304 6.57 -2.96 -15.63
CA THR A 304 5.86 -3.50 -14.47
C THR A 304 6.69 -4.64 -13.89
N LEU A 305 6.72 -4.76 -12.57
CA LEU A 305 7.38 -5.87 -11.88
C LEU A 305 6.95 -7.25 -12.41
N ALA A 306 5.89 -7.31 -13.23
CA ALA A 306 5.38 -8.49 -13.92
C ALA A 306 6.23 -8.94 -15.15
N ASP A 307 7.08 -8.05 -15.71
CA ASP A 307 7.83 -8.34 -16.94
C ASP A 307 9.33 -8.64 -16.70
N ARG A 308 9.74 -8.84 -15.44
CA ARG A 308 11.13 -9.19 -15.09
C ARG A 308 11.25 -10.56 -14.44
#